data_94badad198a075b15f60569830f60a5d
#
_entry.id   94badad198a075b15f60569830f60a5d
#
_cell.length_a   1.000
_cell.length_b   1.000
_cell.length_c   1.000
_cell.angle_alpha   90.00
_cell.angle_beta   90.00
_cell.angle_gamma   90.00
#
_symmetry.space_group_name_H-M   'P 1'
#
loop_
_entity.id
_entity.type
_entity.pdbx_description
1 polymer ?
#
loop_
_entity_poly.entity_id
_entity_poly.type
_entity_poly.pdbx_seq_one_letter_code
_entity_poly.pdbx_strand_id
1 'polypeptide(L)'
;MEFYENSQSPERALLIGVDTGEYYAEISMEELALLSETAGAEIIGTVIQKLEAPSPATYIGSGRMAEVSSFCKNNDIDIIIADSELTPSQINNIETKTDTRVVDRTMLILDIFAARARSSEGKLQVELAQLKYSLPFLSGRGKSMSRLGGGIGTRGPGESKLESDKRHIRRRIHSLSEELKRVEKRRDLIRSRRKKDGVITVAIVGYTNAGKSTLMNTLTSAGVLSEDKLFATLDPTARRLTLPSKREVMLVDTVGLVRRLPHQLVDAFKSTLEEAKNADLILNVCDASSDECAEHLSVTSSVLKELGADNIPVISVMNKCDKLQNAYDMPVIGKTVMISAVKNEGIDRLLEVIEDSLPKTKARAILLVPFSEGHILGEIRKTGVVYSESYKENGTRLDALVDIDYLEKIKRYIVSM
;
A
#
# COMPACT_ATOMS: atom_id res chain seq x y z
N MET A 1 -1.20 -21.97 -35.02
CA MET A 1 -0.42 -20.86 -34.44
C MET A 1 -0.02 -21.33 -33.06
N GLU A 2 1.16 -21.90 -32.93
CA GLU A 2 1.72 -22.32 -31.65
C GLU A 2 2.16 -21.07 -30.91
N PHE A 3 1.53 -20.78 -29.77
CA PHE A 3 2.02 -19.80 -28.83
C PHE A 3 3.30 -20.36 -28.19
N TYR A 4 4.44 -19.86 -28.60
CA TYR A 4 5.68 -20.05 -27.85
C TYR A 4 5.50 -19.30 -26.52
N GLU A 5 5.15 -20.01 -25.46
CA GLU A 5 5.41 -19.57 -24.10
C GLU A 5 6.93 -19.44 -23.97
N ASN A 6 7.39 -18.21 -23.93
CA ASN A 6 8.77 -17.86 -23.67
C ASN A 6 8.99 -18.07 -22.16
N SER A 7 9.07 -19.31 -21.70
CA SER A 7 9.47 -19.65 -20.33
C SER A 7 10.98 -19.36 -20.23
N GLN A 8 11.32 -18.10 -20.00
CA GLN A 8 12.65 -17.79 -19.52
C GLN A 8 12.80 -18.49 -18.16
N SER A 9 13.86 -19.29 -18.00
CA SER A 9 14.24 -19.83 -16.70
C SER A 9 14.35 -18.69 -15.71
N PRO A 10 13.92 -18.87 -14.43
CA PRO A 10 14.05 -17.82 -13.43
C PRO A 10 15.50 -17.35 -13.32
N GLU A 11 15.72 -16.03 -13.20
CA GLU A 11 17.05 -15.45 -12.98
C GLU A 11 17.63 -15.96 -11.64
N ARG A 12 18.85 -16.47 -11.66
CA ARG A 12 19.55 -16.98 -10.47
C ARG A 12 20.11 -15.83 -9.67
N ALA A 13 19.60 -15.62 -8.45
CA ALA A 13 19.89 -14.46 -7.62
C ALA A 13 20.78 -14.76 -6.43
N LEU A 14 21.72 -13.85 -6.16
CA LEU A 14 22.48 -13.78 -4.91
C LEU A 14 22.02 -12.55 -4.12
N LEU A 15 21.57 -12.75 -2.89
CA LEU A 15 21.16 -11.67 -2.01
C LEU A 15 22.37 -11.18 -1.19
N ILE A 16 22.54 -9.87 -1.08
CA ILE A 16 23.58 -9.27 -0.24
C ILE A 16 23.01 -8.26 0.74
N GLY A 17 23.42 -8.36 2.01
CA GLY A 17 22.99 -7.47 3.09
C GLY A 17 24.14 -7.04 4.00
N VAL A 18 23.97 -5.88 4.66
CA VAL A 18 24.88 -5.39 5.69
C VAL A 18 24.12 -5.25 7.00
N ASP A 19 24.60 -5.93 8.03
CA ASP A 19 24.12 -5.78 9.39
C ASP A 19 24.88 -4.66 10.09
N THR A 20 24.20 -3.53 10.33
CA THR A 20 24.74 -2.38 11.09
C THR A 20 24.35 -2.42 12.56
N GLY A 21 23.53 -3.38 12.98
CA GLY A 21 22.96 -3.44 14.33
C GLY A 21 21.77 -2.47 14.56
N GLU A 22 21.40 -1.66 13.59
CA GLU A 22 20.27 -0.73 13.68
C GLU A 22 18.92 -1.44 13.46
N TYR A 23 18.92 -2.62 12.84
CA TYR A 23 17.74 -3.43 12.54
C TYR A 23 18.13 -4.92 12.46
N TYR A 24 17.11 -5.78 12.52
CA TYR A 24 17.32 -7.22 12.38
C TYR A 24 17.61 -7.58 10.92
N ALA A 25 18.88 -7.67 10.56
CA ALA A 25 19.34 -7.90 9.19
C ALA A 25 18.83 -9.23 8.62
N GLU A 26 18.78 -10.29 9.42
CA GLU A 26 18.30 -11.61 9.02
C GLU A 26 16.83 -11.54 8.54
N ILE A 27 15.98 -10.88 9.30
CA ILE A 27 14.56 -10.69 8.96
C ILE A 27 14.39 -9.83 7.69
N SER A 28 15.22 -8.79 7.55
CA SER A 28 15.22 -7.96 6.32
C SER A 28 15.61 -8.77 5.09
N MET A 29 16.55 -9.71 5.24
CA MET A 29 16.99 -10.59 4.16
C MET A 29 15.94 -11.66 3.83
N GLU A 30 15.17 -12.14 4.79
CA GLU A 30 14.02 -13.02 4.54
C GLU A 30 12.94 -12.29 3.74
N GLU A 31 12.63 -11.04 4.09
CA GLU A 31 11.71 -10.21 3.32
C GLU A 31 12.24 -9.94 1.91
N LEU A 32 13.55 -9.65 1.76
CA LEU A 32 14.18 -9.48 0.45
C LEU A 32 14.08 -10.75 -0.40
N ALA A 33 14.22 -11.92 0.22
CA ALA A 33 14.05 -13.21 -0.44
C ALA A 33 12.63 -13.35 -1.01
N LEU A 34 11.60 -13.08 -0.21
CA LEU A 34 10.20 -13.13 -0.65
C LEU A 34 9.89 -12.09 -1.74
N LEU A 35 10.50 -10.90 -1.68
CA LEU A 35 10.42 -9.91 -2.76
C LEU A 35 11.03 -10.41 -4.05
N SER A 36 12.21 -11.03 -3.98
CA SER A 36 12.94 -11.57 -5.13
C SER A 36 12.18 -12.71 -5.80
N GLU A 37 11.62 -13.65 -5.02
CA GLU A 37 10.74 -14.70 -5.51
C GLU A 37 9.46 -14.14 -6.15
N THR A 38 8.90 -13.08 -5.57
CA THR A 38 7.73 -12.38 -6.14
C THR A 38 8.05 -11.75 -7.50
N ALA A 39 9.28 -11.28 -7.69
CA ALA A 39 9.79 -10.80 -8.97
C ALA A 39 10.13 -11.91 -9.97
N GLY A 40 10.13 -13.18 -9.53
CA GLY A 40 10.40 -14.35 -10.38
C GLY A 40 11.87 -14.81 -10.37
N ALA A 41 12.68 -14.36 -9.41
CA ALA A 41 14.06 -14.81 -9.25
C ALA A 41 14.15 -16.10 -8.42
N GLU A 42 15.14 -16.95 -8.72
CA GLU A 42 15.53 -18.12 -7.92
C GLU A 42 16.71 -17.76 -7.01
N ILE A 43 16.54 -17.90 -5.69
CA ILE A 43 17.58 -17.52 -4.73
C ILE A 43 18.58 -18.65 -4.57
N ILE A 44 19.83 -18.40 -4.98
CA ILE A 44 20.92 -19.39 -4.90
C ILE A 44 21.72 -19.24 -3.61
N GLY A 45 21.76 -18.04 -3.04
CA GLY A 45 22.46 -17.80 -1.79
C GLY A 45 22.17 -16.45 -1.18
N THR A 46 22.55 -16.30 0.09
CA THR A 46 22.40 -15.06 0.86
C THR A 46 23.70 -14.77 1.58
N VAL A 47 24.17 -13.54 1.50
CA VAL A 47 25.39 -13.06 2.15
C VAL A 47 25.04 -11.87 3.04
N ILE A 48 25.24 -12.02 4.34
CA ILE A 48 25.12 -10.93 5.32
C ILE A 48 26.51 -10.64 5.87
N GLN A 49 26.88 -9.36 5.94
CA GLN A 49 28.12 -8.94 6.54
C GLN A 49 27.86 -7.93 7.66
N LYS A 50 28.39 -8.19 8.84
CA LYS A 50 28.34 -7.25 9.96
C LYS A 50 29.40 -6.15 9.76
N LEU A 51 28.95 -4.89 9.71
CA LEU A 51 29.77 -3.69 9.55
C LEU A 51 29.17 -2.56 10.38
N GLU A 52 29.97 -1.64 10.87
CA GLU A 52 29.49 -0.41 11.52
C GLU A 52 28.73 0.51 10.55
N ALA A 53 29.14 0.50 9.27
CA ALA A 53 28.47 1.21 8.19
C ALA A 53 28.74 0.51 6.84
N PRO A 54 27.81 0.61 5.87
CA PRO A 54 28.03 0.09 4.52
C PRO A 54 29.27 0.69 3.87
N SER A 55 30.04 -0.13 3.15
CA SER A 55 31.21 0.35 2.41
C SER A 55 30.80 1.38 1.34
N PRO A 56 31.41 2.58 1.31
CA PRO A 56 31.09 3.59 0.30
C PRO A 56 31.40 3.14 -1.13
N ALA A 57 32.31 2.19 -1.30
CA ALA A 57 32.77 1.73 -2.61
C ALA A 57 31.91 0.58 -3.16
N THR A 58 31.55 -0.39 -2.32
CA THR A 58 30.96 -1.68 -2.78
C THR A 58 29.84 -2.19 -1.87
N TYR A 59 29.28 -1.35 -0.99
CA TYR A 59 28.25 -1.71 -0.02
C TYR A 59 28.75 -2.71 1.03
N ILE A 60 29.32 -3.85 0.63
CA ILE A 60 30.03 -4.82 1.48
C ILE A 60 31.55 -4.59 1.45
N GLY A 61 32.27 -5.12 2.42
CA GLY A 61 33.72 -4.98 2.51
C GLY A 61 34.48 -5.68 1.38
N SER A 62 35.70 -5.25 1.11
CA SER A 62 36.49 -5.73 -0.04
C SER A 62 36.80 -7.23 0.00
N GLY A 63 37.09 -7.80 1.20
CA GLY A 63 37.28 -9.25 1.34
C GLY A 63 36.03 -10.05 1.01
N ARG A 64 34.89 -9.66 1.56
CA ARG A 64 33.60 -10.29 1.27
C ARG A 64 33.22 -10.11 -0.21
N MET A 65 33.58 -9.00 -0.83
CA MET A 65 33.36 -8.75 -2.26
C MET A 65 34.10 -9.75 -3.16
N ALA A 66 35.31 -10.17 -2.79
CA ALA A 66 36.07 -11.18 -3.51
C ALA A 66 35.39 -12.58 -3.42
N GLU A 67 34.87 -12.92 -2.23
CA GLU A 67 34.07 -14.14 -2.03
C GLU A 67 32.80 -14.13 -2.88
N VAL A 68 32.05 -13.03 -2.88
CA VAL A 68 30.85 -12.82 -3.70
C VAL A 68 31.18 -12.97 -5.18
N SER A 69 32.28 -12.36 -5.67
CA SER A 69 32.70 -12.52 -7.07
C SER A 69 33.01 -13.97 -7.44
N SER A 70 33.67 -14.69 -6.56
CA SER A 70 33.97 -16.12 -6.77
C SER A 70 32.69 -16.96 -6.74
N PHE A 71 31.77 -16.66 -5.83
CA PHE A 71 30.48 -17.34 -5.72
C PHE A 71 29.62 -17.14 -6.99
N CYS A 72 29.54 -15.91 -7.50
CA CYS A 72 28.77 -15.60 -8.71
C CYS A 72 29.26 -16.44 -9.90
N LYS A 73 30.59 -16.53 -10.10
CA LYS A 73 31.18 -17.30 -11.19
C LYS A 73 30.97 -18.80 -11.06
N ASN A 74 31.06 -19.35 -9.83
CA ASN A 74 30.94 -20.77 -9.59
C ASN A 74 29.49 -21.31 -9.64
N ASN A 75 28.52 -20.42 -9.47
CA ASN A 75 27.11 -20.77 -9.38
C ASN A 75 26.26 -20.16 -10.50
N ASP A 76 26.86 -19.61 -11.54
CA ASP A 76 26.17 -18.99 -12.68
C ASP A 76 25.05 -18.01 -12.20
N ILE A 77 25.44 -17.01 -11.38
CA ILE A 77 24.52 -16.01 -10.85
C ILE A 77 24.25 -14.96 -11.92
N ASP A 78 22.96 -14.76 -12.24
CA ASP A 78 22.51 -13.77 -13.22
C ASP A 78 22.37 -12.37 -12.61
N ILE A 79 22.00 -12.31 -11.31
CA ILE A 79 21.69 -11.04 -10.66
C ILE A 79 22.13 -11.04 -9.18
N ILE A 80 22.69 -9.92 -8.73
CA ILE A 80 22.91 -9.63 -7.31
C ILE A 80 21.84 -8.65 -6.85
N ILE A 81 21.18 -8.95 -5.73
CA ILE A 81 20.15 -8.09 -5.14
C ILE A 81 20.61 -7.62 -3.77
N ALA A 82 20.69 -6.30 -3.59
CA ALA A 82 21.12 -5.67 -2.35
C ALA A 82 19.95 -5.22 -1.48
N ASP A 83 20.04 -5.45 -0.17
CA ASP A 83 19.01 -5.10 0.82
C ASP A 83 18.93 -3.61 1.19
N SER A 84 19.55 -2.73 0.45
CA SER A 84 19.54 -1.28 0.67
C SER A 84 19.59 -0.57 -0.66
N GLU A 85 19.23 0.73 -0.65
CA GLU A 85 19.50 1.60 -1.80
C GLU A 85 21.00 1.71 -2.03
N LEU A 86 21.43 1.56 -3.27
CA LEU A 86 22.82 1.67 -3.68
C LEU A 86 23.07 2.96 -4.45
N THR A 87 24.23 3.54 -4.24
CA THR A 87 24.69 4.64 -5.09
C THR A 87 25.09 4.13 -6.47
N PRO A 88 25.01 4.97 -7.53
CA PRO A 88 25.47 4.60 -8.86
C PRO A 88 26.92 4.09 -8.89
N SER A 89 27.79 4.62 -8.02
CA SER A 89 29.18 4.19 -7.89
C SER A 89 29.29 2.79 -7.28
N GLN A 90 28.49 2.47 -6.27
CA GLN A 90 28.47 1.14 -5.67
C GLN A 90 28.01 0.09 -6.68
N ILE A 91 26.90 0.33 -7.38
CA ILE A 91 26.40 -0.58 -8.43
C ILE A 91 27.49 -0.84 -9.46
N ASN A 92 28.07 0.21 -10.05
CA ASN A 92 29.10 0.07 -11.08
C ASN A 92 30.34 -0.68 -10.56
N ASN A 93 30.75 -0.45 -9.31
CA ASN A 93 31.90 -1.12 -8.73
C ASN A 93 31.64 -2.60 -8.46
N ILE A 94 30.42 -2.97 -8.02
CA ILE A 94 30.03 -4.36 -7.79
C ILE A 94 29.94 -5.07 -9.15
N GLU A 95 29.19 -4.52 -10.12
CA GLU A 95 29.08 -5.07 -11.47
C GLU A 95 30.46 -5.30 -12.13
N THR A 96 31.36 -4.33 -12.01
CA THR A 96 32.73 -4.43 -12.58
C THR A 96 33.55 -5.57 -11.94
N LYS A 97 33.34 -5.84 -10.64
CA LYS A 97 34.09 -6.88 -9.92
C LYS A 97 33.51 -8.27 -10.09
N THR A 98 32.21 -8.37 -10.24
CA THR A 98 31.50 -9.66 -10.30
C THR A 98 31.17 -10.09 -11.71
N ASP A 99 31.16 -9.15 -12.67
CA ASP A 99 30.61 -9.34 -14.02
C ASP A 99 29.14 -9.79 -14.01
N THR A 100 28.41 -9.37 -12.97
CA THR A 100 27.02 -9.76 -12.72
C THR A 100 26.16 -8.51 -12.55
N ARG A 101 24.98 -8.49 -13.11
CA ARG A 101 24.00 -7.38 -12.97
C ARG A 101 23.66 -7.16 -11.50
N VAL A 102 23.50 -5.91 -11.08
CA VAL A 102 23.18 -5.52 -9.71
C VAL A 102 21.88 -4.72 -9.69
N VAL A 103 21.00 -5.13 -8.79
CA VAL A 103 19.73 -4.44 -8.49
C VAL A 103 19.67 -4.20 -6.98
N ASP A 104 19.15 -3.08 -6.58
CA ASP A 104 18.90 -2.79 -5.18
C ASP A 104 17.42 -3.00 -4.80
N ARG A 105 17.15 -2.94 -3.49
CA ARG A 105 15.79 -3.16 -2.93
C ARG A 105 14.75 -2.23 -3.57
N THR A 106 15.09 -0.98 -3.83
CA THR A 106 14.17 0.01 -4.43
C THR A 106 13.81 -0.37 -5.85
N MET A 107 14.80 -0.72 -6.67
CA MET A 107 14.57 -1.14 -8.05
C MET A 107 13.77 -2.43 -8.12
N LEU A 108 14.09 -3.42 -7.25
CA LEU A 108 13.34 -4.66 -7.14
C LEU A 108 11.84 -4.43 -6.87
N ILE A 109 11.53 -3.57 -5.88
CA ILE A 109 10.14 -3.22 -5.57
C ILE A 109 9.46 -2.52 -6.75
N LEU A 110 10.15 -1.61 -7.44
CA LEU A 110 9.65 -0.94 -8.64
C LEU A 110 9.36 -1.92 -9.78
N ASP A 111 10.18 -2.95 -9.96
CA ASP A 111 9.98 -3.98 -10.98
C ASP A 111 8.76 -4.87 -10.65
N ILE A 112 8.58 -5.24 -9.37
CA ILE A 112 7.36 -5.94 -8.91
C ILE A 112 6.12 -5.09 -9.21
N PHE A 113 6.18 -3.79 -8.93
CA PHE A 113 5.08 -2.88 -9.19
C PHE A 113 4.80 -2.71 -10.68
N ALA A 114 5.83 -2.64 -11.52
CA ALA A 114 5.66 -2.57 -12.98
C ALA A 114 4.93 -3.81 -13.53
N ALA A 115 5.25 -4.98 -12.99
CA ALA A 115 4.58 -6.23 -13.36
C ALA A 115 3.12 -6.30 -12.87
N ARG A 116 2.79 -5.63 -11.74
CA ARG A 116 1.46 -5.69 -11.10
C ARG A 116 0.53 -4.55 -11.49
N ALA A 117 1.04 -3.42 -12.00
CA ALA A 117 0.24 -2.27 -12.41
C ALA A 117 -0.70 -2.62 -13.57
N ARG A 118 -2.01 -2.61 -13.30
CA ARG A 118 -3.06 -2.89 -14.30
C ARG A 118 -3.75 -1.61 -14.76
N SER A 119 -4.01 -0.68 -13.83
CA SER A 119 -4.65 0.59 -14.16
C SER A 119 -3.71 1.51 -14.95
N SER A 120 -4.30 2.40 -15.73
CA SER A 120 -3.54 3.45 -16.44
C SER A 120 -2.82 4.38 -15.45
N GLU A 121 -3.43 4.67 -14.30
CA GLU A 121 -2.84 5.48 -13.25
C GLU A 121 -1.64 4.78 -12.61
N GLY A 122 -1.79 3.52 -12.18
CA GLY A 122 -0.71 2.73 -11.60
C GLY A 122 0.49 2.60 -12.55
N LYS A 123 0.26 2.36 -13.84
CA LYS A 123 1.32 2.33 -14.85
C LYS A 123 2.07 3.64 -14.98
N LEU A 124 1.36 4.78 -15.01
CA LEU A 124 1.97 6.11 -15.06
C LEU A 124 2.81 6.41 -13.80
N GLN A 125 2.31 6.02 -12.63
CA GLN A 125 3.02 6.22 -11.34
C GLN A 125 4.30 5.39 -11.29
N VAL A 126 4.22 4.12 -11.64
CA VAL A 126 5.39 3.23 -11.64
C VAL A 126 6.42 3.69 -12.67
N GLU A 127 6.01 4.04 -13.90
CA GLU A 127 6.92 4.58 -14.92
C GLU A 127 7.60 5.86 -14.43
N LEU A 128 6.84 6.77 -13.80
CA LEU A 128 7.40 7.99 -13.24
C LEU A 128 8.43 7.72 -12.14
N ALA A 129 8.14 6.78 -11.24
CA ALA A 129 9.04 6.39 -10.15
C ALA A 129 10.31 5.74 -10.69
N GLN A 130 10.20 4.80 -11.64
CA GLN A 130 11.35 4.15 -12.28
C GLN A 130 12.24 5.16 -13.01
N LEU A 131 11.66 6.12 -13.73
CA LEU A 131 12.44 7.15 -14.44
C LEU A 131 13.13 8.12 -13.47
N LYS A 132 12.46 8.53 -12.38
CA LYS A 132 13.06 9.37 -11.35
C LYS A 132 14.21 8.65 -10.65
N TYR A 133 14.02 7.37 -10.33
CA TYR A 133 15.02 6.55 -9.68
C TYR A 133 16.22 6.28 -10.58
N SER A 134 16.00 5.95 -11.85
CA SER A 134 17.08 5.62 -12.80
C SER A 134 17.87 6.84 -13.29
N LEU A 135 17.31 8.06 -13.22
CA LEU A 135 17.97 9.27 -13.74
C LEU A 135 19.36 9.54 -13.19
N PRO A 136 19.67 9.39 -11.86
CA PRO A 136 21.03 9.53 -11.31
C PRO A 136 22.02 8.50 -11.87
N PHE A 137 21.55 7.27 -12.17
CA PHE A 137 22.39 6.16 -12.62
C PHE A 137 22.93 6.36 -14.04
N LEU A 138 22.27 7.17 -14.84
CA LEU A 138 22.79 7.55 -16.16
C LEU A 138 24.07 8.38 -16.08
N SER A 139 24.33 9.04 -14.94
CA SER A 139 25.52 9.90 -14.78
C SER A 139 26.81 9.11 -14.60
N GLY A 140 26.73 7.86 -14.13
CA GLY A 140 27.90 6.98 -13.88
C GLY A 140 28.42 6.26 -15.12
N ARG A 141 27.56 5.94 -16.08
CA ARG A 141 27.92 5.19 -17.31
C ARG A 141 28.66 6.01 -18.35
N GLY A 142 28.58 7.35 -18.32
CA GLY A 142 29.26 8.22 -19.28
C GLY A 142 30.78 8.28 -19.17
N LYS A 143 31.35 8.00 -17.98
CA LYS A 143 32.81 8.03 -17.76
C LYS A 143 33.54 6.81 -18.35
N SER A 144 32.87 5.67 -18.51
CA SER A 144 33.47 4.49 -19.13
C SER A 144 33.49 4.59 -20.67
N MET A 145 32.55 5.29 -21.29
CA MET A 145 32.53 5.50 -22.74
C MET A 145 33.43 6.65 -23.21
N SER A 146 33.70 7.65 -22.36
CA SER A 146 34.55 8.80 -22.73
C SER A 146 36.06 8.52 -22.71
N ARG A 147 36.51 7.36 -22.18
CA ARG A 147 37.92 6.96 -22.17
C ARG A 147 38.48 6.49 -23.51
N LEU A 148 37.63 6.27 -24.51
CA LEU A 148 38.05 5.70 -25.82
C LEU A 148 38.22 6.71 -26.95
N GLY A 149 38.25 8.00 -26.69
CA GLY A 149 38.56 8.97 -27.75
C GLY A 149 38.26 10.40 -27.38
N GLY A 150 39.26 11.19 -27.13
CA GLY A 150 39.11 12.64 -27.10
C GLY A 150 40.23 13.36 -26.43
N GLY A 151 41.01 14.10 -27.18
CA GLY A 151 42.02 15.07 -26.68
C GLY A 151 41.36 16.18 -25.85
N ILE A 152 42.19 16.89 -25.08
CA ILE A 152 41.80 18.01 -24.21
C ILE A 152 41.00 19.06 -25.01
N GLY A 153 39.73 19.26 -24.64
CA GLY A 153 38.87 20.35 -25.15
C GLY A 153 37.76 20.00 -26.12
N THR A 154 37.55 18.73 -26.53
CA THR A 154 36.43 18.33 -27.36
C THR A 154 35.40 17.55 -26.57
N ARG A 155 34.15 18.05 -26.52
CA ARG A 155 32.96 17.27 -26.04
C ARG A 155 32.84 16.04 -26.96
N GLY A 156 33.16 14.86 -26.39
CA GLY A 156 33.06 13.62 -27.15
C GLY A 156 31.63 13.27 -27.51
N PRO A 157 31.37 12.50 -28.58
CA PRO A 157 30.03 12.09 -29.01
C PRO A 157 29.25 11.31 -27.92
N GLY A 158 29.95 10.72 -26.93
CA GLY A 158 29.35 10.06 -25.78
C GLY A 158 28.73 11.02 -24.76
N GLU A 159 29.32 12.19 -24.51
CA GLU A 159 28.75 13.21 -23.60
C GLU A 159 27.49 13.84 -24.19
N SER A 160 27.45 14.09 -25.51
CA SER A 160 26.27 14.63 -26.18
C SER A 160 25.10 13.63 -26.19
N LYS A 161 25.37 12.34 -26.32
CA LYS A 161 24.37 11.28 -26.28
C LYS A 161 23.78 11.15 -24.87
N LEU A 162 24.63 11.08 -23.83
CA LEU A 162 24.22 11.01 -22.45
C LEU A 162 23.35 12.22 -22.03
N GLU A 163 23.73 13.42 -22.48
CA GLU A 163 22.96 14.64 -22.16
C GLU A 163 21.64 14.68 -22.94
N SER A 164 21.61 14.16 -24.14
CA SER A 164 20.39 13.98 -24.92
C SER A 164 19.44 12.99 -24.24
N ASP A 165 19.95 11.84 -23.78
CA ASP A 165 19.17 10.81 -23.07
C ASP A 165 18.61 11.35 -21.75
N LYS A 166 19.42 12.07 -20.97
CA LYS A 166 18.95 12.75 -19.74
C LYS A 166 17.85 13.78 -20.03
N ARG A 167 17.99 14.54 -21.11
CA ARG A 167 16.99 15.53 -21.52
C ARG A 167 15.69 14.84 -21.95
N HIS A 168 15.79 13.73 -22.65
CA HIS A 168 14.63 12.93 -23.03
C HIS A 168 13.90 12.39 -21.82
N ILE A 169 14.60 11.79 -20.88
CA ILE A 169 14.02 11.26 -19.62
C ILE A 169 13.39 12.38 -18.79
N ARG A 170 14.05 13.54 -18.63
CA ARG A 170 13.46 14.67 -17.91
C ARG A 170 12.17 15.17 -18.55
N ARG A 171 12.09 15.21 -19.88
CA ARG A 171 10.85 15.55 -20.61
C ARG A 171 9.77 14.52 -20.35
N ARG A 172 10.10 13.23 -20.34
CA ARG A 172 9.15 12.16 -20.06
C ARG A 172 8.64 12.25 -18.62
N ILE A 173 9.51 12.46 -17.63
CA ILE A 173 9.15 12.71 -16.23
C ILE A 173 8.18 13.90 -16.12
N HIS A 174 8.44 15.00 -16.82
CA HIS A 174 7.55 16.16 -16.81
C HIS A 174 6.18 15.84 -17.42
N SER A 175 6.13 15.17 -18.56
CA SER A 175 4.88 14.76 -19.21
C SER A 175 4.05 13.86 -18.30
N LEU A 176 4.66 12.82 -17.71
CA LEU A 176 4.00 11.89 -16.80
C LEU A 176 3.47 12.60 -15.54
N SER A 177 4.24 13.54 -15.00
CA SER A 177 3.81 14.32 -13.83
C SER A 177 2.57 15.18 -14.13
N GLU A 178 2.48 15.77 -15.33
CA GLU A 178 1.30 16.54 -15.74
C GLU A 178 0.08 15.63 -16.02
N GLU A 179 0.30 14.45 -16.57
CA GLU A 179 -0.77 13.46 -16.76
C GLU A 179 -1.34 12.99 -15.41
N LEU A 180 -0.48 12.66 -14.45
CA LEU A 180 -0.89 12.26 -13.10
C LEU A 180 -1.67 13.36 -12.39
N LYS A 181 -1.25 14.62 -12.44
CA LYS A 181 -2.00 15.75 -11.88
C LYS A 181 -3.43 15.86 -12.43
N ARG A 182 -3.64 15.51 -13.70
CA ARG A 182 -4.99 15.50 -14.29
C ARG A 182 -5.83 14.34 -13.74
N VAL A 183 -5.22 13.17 -13.55
CA VAL A 183 -5.89 12.01 -12.96
C VAL A 183 -6.27 12.29 -11.50
N GLU A 184 -5.36 12.86 -10.71
CA GLU A 184 -5.60 13.29 -9.32
C GLU A 184 -6.80 14.24 -9.21
N LYS A 185 -6.83 15.31 -10.01
CA LYS A 185 -7.96 16.25 -10.04
C LYS A 185 -9.29 15.57 -10.33
N ARG A 186 -9.31 14.62 -11.26
CA ARG A 186 -10.53 13.87 -11.59
C ARG A 186 -10.97 12.98 -10.42
N ARG A 187 -10.02 12.37 -9.72
CA ARG A 187 -10.29 11.54 -8.54
C ARG A 187 -10.84 12.38 -7.39
N ASP A 188 -10.28 13.57 -7.14
CA ASP A 188 -10.76 14.49 -6.10
C ASP A 188 -12.22 14.92 -6.35
N LEU A 189 -12.59 15.15 -7.60
CA LEU A 189 -13.98 15.42 -7.97
C LEU A 189 -14.92 14.25 -7.66
N ILE A 190 -14.49 13.02 -7.94
CA ILE A 190 -15.27 11.81 -7.62
C ILE A 190 -15.39 11.65 -6.12
N ARG A 191 -14.29 11.83 -5.35
CA ARG A 191 -14.29 11.78 -3.88
C ARG A 191 -15.22 12.83 -3.27
N SER A 192 -15.15 14.06 -3.77
CA SER A 192 -16.02 15.14 -3.30
C SER A 192 -17.51 14.85 -3.53
N ARG A 193 -17.86 14.20 -4.64
CA ARG A 193 -19.23 13.73 -4.90
C ARG A 193 -19.63 12.64 -3.90
N ARG A 194 -18.80 11.61 -3.71
CA ARG A 194 -19.06 10.52 -2.74
C ARG A 194 -19.30 11.07 -1.34
N LYS A 195 -18.47 12.03 -0.91
CA LYS A 195 -18.62 12.68 0.40
C LYS A 195 -19.94 13.47 0.50
N LYS A 196 -20.34 14.17 -0.57
CA LYS A 196 -21.64 14.86 -0.63
C LYS A 196 -22.82 13.89 -0.61
N ASP A 197 -22.66 12.71 -1.23
CA ASP A 197 -23.67 11.66 -1.27
C ASP A 197 -23.71 10.84 0.04
N GLY A 198 -22.90 11.21 1.06
CA GLY A 198 -22.85 10.53 2.37
C GLY A 198 -22.29 9.11 2.32
N VAL A 199 -21.52 8.76 1.28
CA VAL A 199 -20.92 7.43 1.15
C VAL A 199 -19.76 7.30 2.14
N ILE A 200 -19.92 6.41 3.10
CA ILE A 200 -18.90 6.10 4.10
C ILE A 200 -17.85 5.18 3.48
N THR A 201 -16.60 5.50 3.73
CA THR A 201 -15.46 4.74 3.20
C THR A 201 -14.67 4.09 4.34
N VAL A 202 -14.43 2.80 4.23
CA VAL A 202 -13.58 2.00 5.14
C VAL A 202 -12.35 1.56 4.36
N ALA A 203 -11.15 1.98 4.75
CA ALA A 203 -9.91 1.60 4.11
C ALA A 203 -9.27 0.40 4.80
N ILE A 204 -8.80 -0.57 4.02
CA ILE A 204 -7.99 -1.68 4.51
C ILE A 204 -6.53 -1.32 4.26
N VAL A 205 -5.74 -1.24 5.32
CA VAL A 205 -4.29 -1.02 5.28
C VAL A 205 -3.58 -2.14 6.02
N GLY A 206 -2.29 -2.24 5.85
CA GLY A 206 -1.48 -3.22 6.59
C GLY A 206 -0.31 -3.72 5.76
N TYR A 207 0.51 -4.51 6.41
CA TYR A 207 1.72 -5.06 5.83
C TYR A 207 1.42 -5.97 4.63
N THR A 208 2.40 -6.16 3.73
CA THR A 208 2.26 -7.15 2.65
C THR A 208 2.02 -8.53 3.23
N ASN A 209 1.25 -9.34 2.53
CA ASN A 209 0.88 -10.71 2.95
C ASN A 209 0.11 -10.81 4.29
N ALA A 210 -0.38 -9.71 4.89
CA ALA A 210 -1.23 -9.75 6.08
C ALA A 210 -2.65 -10.33 5.79
N GLY A 211 -3.00 -10.56 4.53
CA GLY A 211 -4.27 -11.12 4.11
C GLY A 211 -5.36 -10.07 3.83
N LYS A 212 -4.98 -8.83 3.45
CA LYS A 212 -5.92 -7.74 3.12
C LYS A 212 -6.90 -8.10 2.02
N SER A 213 -6.39 -8.59 0.89
CA SER A 213 -7.23 -8.96 -0.27
C SER A 213 -8.10 -10.17 0.02
N THR A 214 -7.61 -11.12 0.84
CA THR A 214 -8.41 -12.24 1.34
C THR A 214 -9.56 -11.74 2.22
N LEU A 215 -9.26 -10.83 3.16
CA LEU A 215 -10.28 -10.21 4.01
C LEU A 215 -11.33 -9.47 3.18
N MET A 216 -10.91 -8.70 2.18
CA MET A 216 -11.82 -8.01 1.28
C MET A 216 -12.75 -8.99 0.55
N ASN A 217 -12.22 -10.11 0.05
CA ASN A 217 -13.01 -11.16 -0.60
C ASN A 217 -14.03 -11.77 0.36
N THR A 218 -13.60 -12.09 1.58
CA THR A 218 -14.46 -12.66 2.62
C THR A 218 -15.61 -11.72 2.99
N LEU A 219 -15.32 -10.42 3.16
CA LEU A 219 -16.32 -9.42 3.53
C LEU A 219 -17.30 -9.08 2.39
N THR A 220 -16.89 -9.19 1.12
CA THR A 220 -17.67 -8.71 -0.02
C THR A 220 -18.15 -9.82 -0.95
N SER A 221 -17.83 -11.09 -0.66
CA SER A 221 -18.10 -12.25 -1.53
C SER A 221 -17.59 -12.06 -2.97
N ALA A 222 -16.57 -11.23 -3.16
CA ALA A 222 -16.02 -10.87 -4.45
C ALA A 222 -14.78 -11.72 -4.72
N GLY A 223 -14.73 -12.44 -5.84
CA GLY A 223 -13.58 -13.25 -6.25
C GLY A 223 -12.39 -12.41 -6.73
N VAL A 224 -11.79 -11.60 -5.86
CA VAL A 224 -10.53 -10.92 -6.15
C VAL A 224 -9.40 -11.94 -6.02
N LEU A 225 -8.46 -11.95 -6.96
CA LEU A 225 -7.27 -12.79 -6.88
C LEU A 225 -6.51 -12.49 -5.58
N SER A 226 -6.61 -13.39 -4.61
CA SER A 226 -5.72 -13.39 -3.45
C SER A 226 -4.58 -14.36 -3.74
N GLU A 227 -3.44 -13.83 -4.08
CA GLU A 227 -2.21 -14.61 -4.21
C GLU A 227 -1.41 -14.48 -2.91
N ASP A 228 -0.77 -15.56 -2.50
CA ASP A 228 0.16 -15.58 -1.35
C ASP A 228 1.52 -15.01 -1.76
N LYS A 229 1.50 -13.83 -2.39
CA LYS A 229 2.66 -13.11 -2.88
C LYS A 229 2.65 -11.67 -2.37
N LEU A 230 3.83 -11.12 -2.15
CA LEU A 230 3.97 -9.72 -1.75
C LEU A 230 3.40 -8.79 -2.84
N PHE A 231 2.77 -7.70 -2.44
CA PHE A 231 2.14 -6.72 -3.36
C PHE A 231 1.11 -7.33 -4.32
N ALA A 232 0.29 -8.27 -3.86
CA ALA A 232 -0.78 -8.83 -4.68
C ALA A 232 -1.75 -7.77 -5.22
N THR A 233 -1.97 -6.70 -4.45
CA THR A 233 -2.79 -5.53 -4.83
C THR A 233 -1.91 -4.30 -4.94
N LEU A 234 -1.83 -3.69 -6.13
CA LEU A 234 -1.19 -2.39 -6.37
C LEU A 234 -2.24 -1.30 -6.62
N ASP A 235 -3.22 -1.58 -7.45
CA ASP A 235 -4.31 -0.65 -7.75
C ASP A 235 -5.40 -0.72 -6.67
N PRO A 236 -5.86 0.42 -6.10
CA PRO A 236 -6.91 0.40 -5.10
C PRO A 236 -8.17 -0.24 -5.66
N THR A 237 -8.72 -1.20 -4.93
CA THR A 237 -9.97 -1.85 -5.32
C THR A 237 -11.06 -1.44 -4.35
N ALA A 238 -12.15 -0.83 -4.85
CA ALA A 238 -13.29 -0.42 -4.05
C ALA A 238 -14.46 -1.40 -4.23
N ARG A 239 -15.08 -1.81 -3.13
CA ARG A 239 -16.21 -2.72 -3.09
C ARG A 239 -17.27 -2.24 -2.12
N ARG A 240 -18.53 -2.58 -2.38
CA ARG A 240 -19.63 -2.33 -1.46
C ARG A 240 -19.66 -3.42 -0.40
N LEU A 241 -19.78 -3.01 0.86
CA LEU A 241 -19.95 -3.87 2.02
C LEU A 241 -21.27 -3.51 2.70
N THR A 242 -22.10 -4.51 2.97
CA THR A 242 -23.34 -4.35 3.72
C THR A 242 -23.11 -4.77 5.17
N LEU A 243 -23.31 -3.86 6.11
CA LEU A 243 -23.16 -4.07 7.55
C LEU A 243 -24.42 -4.77 8.11
N PRO A 244 -24.36 -5.32 9.35
CA PRO A 244 -25.48 -6.00 10.00
C PRO A 244 -26.77 -5.17 10.04
N SER A 245 -26.66 -3.84 10.25
CA SER A 245 -27.81 -2.91 10.19
C SER A 245 -28.34 -2.64 8.79
N LYS A 246 -27.84 -3.34 7.76
CA LYS A 246 -28.12 -3.10 6.34
C LYS A 246 -27.59 -1.76 5.81
N ARG A 247 -26.75 -1.09 6.57
CA ARG A 247 -26.02 0.10 6.09
C ARG A 247 -24.97 -0.32 5.08
N GLU A 248 -24.90 0.38 3.96
CA GLU A 248 -23.87 0.15 2.94
C GLU A 248 -22.70 1.08 3.19
N VAL A 249 -21.49 0.52 3.13
CA VAL A 249 -20.23 1.26 3.17
C VAL A 249 -19.36 0.83 1.99
N MET A 250 -18.43 1.70 1.61
CA MET A 250 -17.44 1.39 0.59
C MET A 250 -16.17 0.91 1.25
N LEU A 251 -15.81 -0.34 1.01
CA LEU A 251 -14.56 -0.94 1.45
C LEU A 251 -13.50 -0.74 0.36
N VAL A 252 -12.32 -0.23 0.72
CA VAL A 252 -11.24 0.05 -0.22
C VAL A 252 -9.98 -0.70 0.24
N ASP A 253 -9.49 -1.62 -0.60
CA ASP A 253 -8.18 -2.27 -0.40
C ASP A 253 -7.07 -1.35 -0.88
N THR A 254 -5.99 -1.26 -0.11
CA THR A 254 -4.81 -0.45 -0.44
C THR A 254 -3.60 -1.33 -0.72
N VAL A 255 -2.55 -0.71 -1.24
CA VAL A 255 -1.27 -1.38 -1.42
C VAL A 255 -0.69 -1.86 -0.08
N GLY A 256 -0.04 -3.03 -0.08
CA GLY A 256 0.64 -3.52 1.12
C GLY A 256 1.89 -2.71 1.44
N LEU A 257 2.15 -2.52 2.72
CA LEU A 257 3.37 -1.88 3.22
C LEU A 257 4.48 -2.92 3.38
N VAL A 258 5.73 -2.48 3.24
CA VAL A 258 6.95 -3.26 3.52
C VAL A 258 7.87 -2.42 4.40
N ARG A 259 8.83 -3.08 5.03
CA ARG A 259 9.88 -2.39 5.81
C ARG A 259 10.71 -1.49 4.90
N ARG A 260 11.19 -0.41 5.50
CA ARG A 260 12.14 0.51 4.85
C ARG A 260 11.68 0.88 3.43
N LEU A 261 10.35 1.20 3.31
CA LEU A 261 9.81 1.66 2.05
C LEU A 261 10.53 2.95 1.64
N PRO A 262 11.23 2.98 0.50
CA PRO A 262 11.95 4.17 0.05
C PRO A 262 11.02 5.38 -0.06
N HIS A 263 11.46 6.56 0.41
CA HIS A 263 10.66 7.79 0.35
C HIS A 263 10.16 8.10 -1.07
N GLN A 264 10.96 7.79 -2.08
CA GLN A 264 10.57 7.99 -3.49
C GLN A 264 9.40 7.09 -3.89
N LEU A 265 9.27 5.89 -3.28
CA LEU A 265 8.13 5.00 -3.49
C LEU A 265 6.91 5.46 -2.71
N VAL A 266 7.08 6.00 -1.50
CA VAL A 266 5.97 6.62 -0.74
C VAL A 266 5.31 7.72 -1.58
N ASP A 267 6.09 8.58 -2.21
CA ASP A 267 5.58 9.62 -3.11
C ASP A 267 4.86 9.04 -4.34
N ALA A 268 5.38 7.97 -4.93
CA ALA A 268 4.76 7.29 -6.07
C ALA A 268 3.43 6.65 -5.69
N PHE A 269 3.32 6.09 -4.47
CA PHE A 269 2.10 5.43 -3.96
C PHE A 269 1.22 6.31 -3.08
N LYS A 270 1.61 7.58 -2.90
CA LYS A 270 0.81 8.55 -2.14
C LYS A 270 -0.65 8.53 -2.56
N SER A 271 -0.92 8.39 -3.85
CA SER A 271 -2.27 8.35 -4.39
C SER A 271 -3.10 7.12 -3.97
N THR A 272 -2.48 5.94 -3.82
CA THR A 272 -3.14 4.73 -3.34
C THR A 272 -3.33 4.75 -1.83
N LEU A 273 -2.35 5.31 -1.11
CA LEU A 273 -2.41 5.51 0.33
C LEU A 273 -3.31 6.70 0.73
N GLU A 274 -3.56 7.65 -0.18
CA GLU A 274 -4.53 8.74 0.02
C GLU A 274 -5.97 8.25 0.18
N GLU A 275 -6.31 7.04 -0.28
CA GLU A 275 -7.61 6.45 0.03
C GLU A 275 -7.75 6.20 1.54
N ALA A 276 -6.67 5.79 2.23
CA ALA A 276 -6.67 5.67 3.68
C ALA A 276 -6.83 7.03 4.37
N LYS A 277 -6.14 8.08 3.90
CA LYS A 277 -6.26 9.45 4.44
C LYS A 277 -7.66 10.03 4.33
N ASN A 278 -8.42 9.61 3.33
CA ASN A 278 -9.77 10.13 3.07
C ASN A 278 -10.88 9.17 3.54
N ALA A 279 -10.52 8.10 4.23
CA ALA A 279 -11.47 7.15 4.80
C ALA A 279 -12.11 7.69 6.08
N ASP A 280 -13.28 7.17 6.41
CA ASP A 280 -13.98 7.43 7.67
C ASP A 280 -13.54 6.46 8.78
N LEU A 281 -12.96 5.32 8.38
CA LEU A 281 -12.43 4.28 9.26
C LEU A 281 -11.31 3.53 8.57
N ILE A 282 -10.29 3.15 9.33
CA ILE A 282 -9.16 2.34 8.85
C ILE A 282 -9.17 0.97 9.53
N LEU A 283 -9.06 -0.10 8.75
CA LEU A 283 -8.78 -1.46 9.20
C LEU A 283 -7.28 -1.72 9.01
N ASN A 284 -6.51 -1.73 10.09
CA ASN A 284 -5.08 -2.07 10.06
C ASN A 284 -4.92 -3.58 10.23
N VAL A 285 -4.71 -4.30 9.13
CA VAL A 285 -4.63 -5.75 9.09
C VAL A 285 -3.20 -6.21 9.34
N CYS A 286 -3.01 -7.06 10.34
CA CYS A 286 -1.73 -7.68 10.68
C CYS A 286 -1.85 -9.20 10.66
N ASP A 287 -0.78 -9.89 10.27
CA ASP A 287 -0.65 -11.35 10.42
C ASP A 287 -0.37 -11.68 11.89
N ALA A 288 -1.35 -12.26 12.55
CA ALA A 288 -1.25 -12.64 13.96
C ALA A 288 -0.25 -13.76 14.21
N SER A 289 0.04 -14.59 13.20
CA SER A 289 1.00 -15.69 13.32
C SER A 289 2.46 -15.26 13.17
N SER A 290 2.70 -13.96 12.85
CA SER A 290 4.05 -13.41 12.73
C SER A 290 4.57 -12.93 14.07
N ASP A 291 5.78 -13.32 14.44
CA ASP A 291 6.49 -12.83 15.64
C ASP A 291 6.70 -11.30 15.58
N GLU A 292 6.62 -10.72 14.39
CA GLU A 292 6.82 -9.30 14.13
C GLU A 292 5.52 -8.49 14.06
N CYS A 293 4.39 -9.07 14.45
CA CYS A 293 3.07 -8.42 14.37
C CYS A 293 3.06 -7.02 14.99
N ALA A 294 3.70 -6.83 16.16
CA ALA A 294 3.79 -5.54 16.84
C ALA A 294 4.56 -4.50 16.00
N GLU A 295 5.65 -4.91 15.36
CA GLU A 295 6.46 -4.04 14.50
C GLU A 295 5.70 -3.66 13.22
N HIS A 296 5.02 -4.62 12.58
CA HIS A 296 4.19 -4.36 11.41
C HIS A 296 3.07 -3.35 11.71
N LEU A 297 2.43 -3.44 12.88
CA LEU A 297 1.44 -2.46 13.31
C LEU A 297 2.06 -1.08 13.53
N SER A 298 3.27 -1.02 14.11
CA SER A 298 4.01 0.23 14.33
C SER A 298 4.41 0.90 13.02
N VAL A 299 4.95 0.13 12.06
CA VAL A 299 5.31 0.63 10.71
C VAL A 299 4.09 1.20 10.01
N THR A 300 2.96 0.47 10.03
CA THR A 300 1.72 0.95 9.42
C THR A 300 1.25 2.25 10.08
N SER A 301 1.29 2.34 11.41
CA SER A 301 0.89 3.55 12.15
C SER A 301 1.79 4.74 11.81
N SER A 302 3.11 4.53 11.67
CA SER A 302 4.04 5.57 11.28
C SER A 302 3.76 6.12 9.88
N VAL A 303 3.52 5.24 8.91
CA VAL A 303 3.15 5.63 7.54
C VAL A 303 1.82 6.39 7.52
N LEU A 304 0.80 5.94 8.26
CA LEU A 304 -0.47 6.64 8.37
C LEU A 304 -0.31 8.06 8.95
N LYS A 305 0.58 8.21 9.94
CA LYS A 305 0.91 9.52 10.51
C LYS A 305 1.62 10.43 9.52
N GLU A 306 2.59 9.93 8.77
CA GLU A 306 3.26 10.68 7.69
C GLU A 306 2.28 11.15 6.61
N LEU A 307 1.24 10.36 6.33
CA LEU A 307 0.17 10.72 5.40
C LEU A 307 -0.84 11.73 5.97
N GLY A 308 -0.78 12.02 7.29
CA GLY A 308 -1.74 12.87 7.98
C GLY A 308 -3.12 12.21 8.16
N ALA A 309 -3.13 10.89 8.42
CA ALA A 309 -4.32 10.09 8.70
C ALA A 309 -4.48 9.76 10.19
N ASP A 310 -3.76 10.45 11.06
CA ASP A 310 -3.69 10.26 12.51
C ASP A 310 -5.01 10.55 13.25
N ASN A 311 -5.90 11.35 12.64
CA ASN A 311 -7.22 11.65 13.21
C ASN A 311 -8.33 10.66 12.83
N ILE A 312 -8.03 9.66 12.00
CA ILE A 312 -9.01 8.69 11.53
C ILE A 312 -9.07 7.53 12.53
N PRO A 313 -10.27 7.07 12.92
CA PRO A 313 -10.40 5.89 13.78
C PRO A 313 -9.74 4.66 13.12
N VAL A 314 -8.98 3.89 13.92
CA VAL A 314 -8.29 2.68 13.46
C VAL A 314 -8.78 1.48 14.26
N ILE A 315 -9.09 0.38 13.57
CA ILE A 315 -9.31 -0.95 14.14
C ILE A 315 -8.12 -1.81 13.77
N SER A 316 -7.44 -2.41 14.75
CA SER A 316 -6.40 -3.40 14.54
C SER A 316 -7.05 -4.76 14.28
N VAL A 317 -6.84 -5.31 13.07
CA VAL A 317 -7.41 -6.59 12.66
C VAL A 317 -6.31 -7.64 12.64
N MET A 318 -6.30 -8.50 13.66
CA MET A 318 -5.35 -9.60 13.78
C MET A 318 -5.84 -10.79 12.98
N ASN A 319 -5.30 -10.94 11.78
CA ASN A 319 -5.69 -12.00 10.84
C ASN A 319 -4.81 -13.24 10.99
N LYS A 320 -5.23 -14.34 10.39
CA LYS A 320 -4.57 -15.67 10.41
C LYS A 320 -4.51 -16.29 11.82
N CYS A 321 -5.48 -15.98 12.68
CA CYS A 321 -5.57 -16.54 14.02
C CYS A 321 -5.70 -18.07 14.04
N ASP A 322 -6.09 -18.69 12.94
CA ASP A 322 -6.11 -20.14 12.74
C ASP A 322 -4.72 -20.80 12.76
N LYS A 323 -3.66 -20.02 12.62
CA LYS A 323 -2.27 -20.49 12.72
C LYS A 323 -1.66 -20.33 14.12
N LEU A 324 -2.36 -19.65 15.04
CA LEU A 324 -1.87 -19.43 16.41
C LEU A 324 -1.94 -20.70 17.25
N GLN A 325 -0.85 -20.99 17.97
CA GLN A 325 -0.82 -22.04 18.98
C GLN A 325 -1.38 -21.57 20.33
N ASN A 326 -1.19 -20.28 20.68
CA ASN A 326 -1.69 -19.65 21.89
C ASN A 326 -2.13 -18.22 21.62
N ALA A 327 -3.37 -17.88 21.98
CA ALA A 327 -3.96 -16.56 21.74
C ALA A 327 -3.57 -15.49 22.80
N TYR A 328 -2.76 -15.82 23.81
CA TYR A 328 -2.55 -14.96 24.98
C TYR A 328 -1.45 -13.90 24.85
N ASP A 329 -0.59 -13.98 23.83
CA ASP A 329 0.59 -13.09 23.71
C ASP A 329 0.43 -11.99 22.65
N MET A 330 -0.81 -11.63 22.30
CA MET A 330 -1.07 -10.67 21.24
C MET A 330 -0.98 -9.22 21.70
N PRO A 331 -0.32 -8.33 20.95
CA PRO A 331 -0.33 -6.90 21.23
C PRO A 331 -1.75 -6.33 21.04
N VAL A 332 -2.35 -5.82 22.14
CA VAL A 332 -3.64 -5.13 22.09
C VAL A 332 -3.37 -3.63 21.89
N ILE A 333 -3.60 -3.13 20.69
CA ILE A 333 -3.43 -1.71 20.35
C ILE A 333 -4.81 -1.14 19.98
N GLY A 334 -5.40 -0.36 20.86
CA GLY A 334 -6.70 0.27 20.63
C GLY A 334 -7.84 -0.76 20.48
N LYS A 335 -8.75 -0.53 19.53
CA LYS A 335 -9.80 -1.50 19.19
C LYS A 335 -9.19 -2.63 18.38
N THR A 336 -9.13 -3.82 18.93
CA THR A 336 -8.53 -5.01 18.31
C THR A 336 -9.58 -6.09 18.09
N VAL A 337 -9.56 -6.73 16.91
CA VAL A 337 -10.42 -7.86 16.54
C VAL A 337 -9.56 -8.98 15.96
N MET A 338 -9.73 -10.20 16.46
CA MET A 338 -9.06 -11.40 15.98
C MET A 338 -9.93 -12.10 14.95
N ILE A 339 -9.34 -12.47 13.81
CA ILE A 339 -10.05 -13.14 12.71
C ILE A 339 -9.20 -14.22 12.03
N SER A 340 -9.86 -15.11 11.33
CA SER A 340 -9.28 -15.88 10.23
C SER A 340 -10.11 -15.61 8.97
N ALA A 341 -9.56 -14.81 8.07
CA ALA A 341 -10.23 -14.48 6.81
C ALA A 341 -10.43 -15.74 5.94
N VAL A 342 -9.52 -16.71 6.00
CA VAL A 342 -9.60 -17.96 5.24
C VAL A 342 -10.68 -18.89 5.79
N LYS A 343 -10.79 -18.99 7.13
CA LYS A 343 -11.78 -19.85 7.79
C LYS A 343 -13.11 -19.15 8.06
N ASN A 344 -13.23 -17.87 7.74
CA ASN A 344 -14.41 -17.03 8.02
C ASN A 344 -14.74 -16.94 9.53
N GLU A 345 -13.70 -17.00 10.40
CA GLU A 345 -13.84 -16.90 11.84
C GLU A 345 -13.67 -15.45 12.31
N GLY A 346 -14.46 -14.99 13.28
CA GLY A 346 -14.40 -13.63 13.85
C GLY A 346 -14.94 -12.52 12.93
N ILE A 347 -15.45 -12.85 11.75
CA ILE A 347 -15.92 -11.88 10.75
C ILE A 347 -17.17 -11.14 11.22
N ASP A 348 -18.14 -11.81 11.84
CA ASP A 348 -19.35 -11.17 12.37
C ASP A 348 -18.99 -10.14 13.45
N ARG A 349 -18.03 -10.49 14.33
CA ARG A 349 -17.53 -9.57 15.34
C ARG A 349 -16.82 -8.37 14.74
N LEU A 350 -16.06 -8.57 13.66
CA LEU A 350 -15.41 -7.48 12.94
C LEU A 350 -16.46 -6.53 12.35
N LEU A 351 -17.52 -7.06 11.74
CA LEU A 351 -18.61 -6.25 11.18
C LEU A 351 -19.32 -5.41 12.24
N GLU A 352 -19.60 -5.97 13.42
CA GLU A 352 -20.16 -5.24 14.55
C GLU A 352 -19.23 -4.09 15.02
N VAL A 353 -17.92 -4.37 15.17
CA VAL A 353 -16.94 -3.37 15.62
C VAL A 353 -16.75 -2.27 14.56
N ILE A 354 -16.80 -2.61 13.27
CA ILE A 354 -16.81 -1.63 12.18
C ILE A 354 -18.03 -0.71 12.36
N GLU A 355 -19.22 -1.28 12.49
CA GLU A 355 -20.46 -0.51 12.62
C GLU A 355 -20.46 0.43 13.82
N ASP A 356 -19.99 -0.05 14.98
CA ASP A 356 -19.87 0.74 16.21
C ASP A 356 -18.82 1.87 16.12
N SER A 357 -17.84 1.73 15.21
CA SER A 357 -16.75 2.68 15.05
C SER A 357 -17.03 3.75 14.00
N LEU A 358 -18.03 3.52 13.17
CA LEU A 358 -18.42 4.50 12.14
C LEU A 358 -19.24 5.65 12.73
N PRO A 359 -19.16 6.84 12.13
CA PRO A 359 -20.01 7.96 12.52
C PRO A 359 -21.49 7.54 12.51
N LYS A 360 -22.18 7.84 13.58
CA LYS A 360 -23.65 7.60 13.62
C LYS A 360 -24.28 8.56 12.62
N THR A 361 -24.80 8.04 11.54
CA THR A 361 -25.54 8.84 10.54
C THR A 361 -26.99 9.05 10.90
N LYS A 362 -27.54 8.21 11.80
CA LYS A 362 -28.92 8.30 12.26
C LYS A 362 -28.98 8.32 13.77
N ALA A 363 -29.88 9.14 14.30
CA ALA A 363 -30.18 9.18 15.72
C ALA A 363 -31.67 8.89 15.94
N ARG A 364 -32.00 8.21 17.04
CA ARG A 364 -33.38 8.04 17.46
C ARG A 364 -33.86 9.32 18.11
N ALA A 365 -34.93 9.85 17.60
CA ALA A 365 -35.53 11.08 18.10
C ALA A 365 -37.04 10.93 18.25
N ILE A 366 -37.58 11.55 19.29
CA ILE A 366 -39.03 11.75 19.42
C ILE A 366 -39.32 13.13 18.88
N LEU A 367 -40.15 13.18 17.86
CA LEU A 367 -40.50 14.37 17.12
C LEU A 367 -42.00 14.68 17.35
N LEU A 368 -42.32 15.97 17.42
CA LEU A 368 -43.75 16.42 17.35
C LEU A 368 -43.86 17.35 16.15
N VAL A 369 -44.41 16.83 15.06
CA VAL A 369 -44.55 17.54 13.79
C VAL A 369 -45.94 18.08 13.63
N PRO A 370 -46.15 19.40 13.50
CA PRO A 370 -47.46 19.99 13.27
C PRO A 370 -48.12 19.44 12.00
N PHE A 371 -49.45 19.37 11.96
CA PHE A 371 -50.19 18.88 10.80
C PHE A 371 -49.93 19.68 9.52
N SER A 372 -49.60 20.99 9.67
CA SER A 372 -49.23 21.83 8.53
C SER A 372 -47.95 21.45 7.84
N GLU A 373 -47.07 20.65 8.50
CA GLU A 373 -45.72 20.27 8.05
C GLU A 373 -45.67 18.76 7.69
N GLY A 374 -46.75 18.23 7.16
CA GLY A 374 -46.86 16.80 6.83
C GLY A 374 -45.81 16.26 5.87
N HIS A 375 -45.14 17.13 5.09
CA HIS A 375 -44.06 16.76 4.22
C HIS A 375 -42.86 16.20 5.02
N ILE A 376 -42.60 16.66 6.24
CA ILE A 376 -41.55 16.15 7.14
C ILE A 376 -41.80 14.69 7.49
N LEU A 377 -43.03 14.33 7.81
CA LEU A 377 -43.43 12.94 8.09
C LEU A 377 -43.20 12.04 6.87
N GLY A 378 -43.51 12.54 5.67
CA GLY A 378 -43.27 11.85 4.41
C GLY A 378 -41.77 11.57 4.18
N GLU A 379 -40.92 12.54 4.43
CA GLU A 379 -39.47 12.39 4.30
C GLU A 379 -38.90 11.41 5.33
N ILE A 380 -39.33 11.51 6.60
CA ILE A 380 -38.87 10.60 7.67
C ILE A 380 -39.32 9.15 7.38
N ARG A 381 -40.55 8.94 6.89
CA ARG A 381 -41.03 7.59 6.51
C ARG A 381 -40.25 7.01 5.33
N LYS A 382 -39.73 7.86 4.43
CA LYS A 382 -38.98 7.46 3.25
C LYS A 382 -37.53 7.14 3.58
N THR A 383 -36.89 7.89 4.47
CA THR A 383 -35.43 7.84 4.74
C THR A 383 -35.07 7.25 6.09
N GLY A 384 -35.99 7.25 7.05
CA GLY A 384 -35.82 6.79 8.43
C GLY A 384 -36.53 5.46 8.72
N VAL A 385 -36.51 5.06 10.00
CA VAL A 385 -37.25 3.93 10.54
C VAL A 385 -38.17 4.44 11.62
N VAL A 386 -39.52 4.27 11.41
CA VAL A 386 -40.53 4.70 12.39
C VAL A 386 -40.82 3.56 13.34
N TYR A 387 -40.59 3.78 14.65
CA TYR A 387 -40.93 2.81 15.70
C TYR A 387 -42.34 2.95 16.22
N SER A 388 -42.83 4.19 16.40
CA SER A 388 -44.19 4.46 16.79
C SER A 388 -44.67 5.83 16.27
N GLU A 389 -45.96 5.92 16.02
CA GLU A 389 -46.65 7.13 15.56
C GLU A 389 -47.94 7.30 16.33
N SER A 390 -48.19 8.52 16.83
CA SER A 390 -49.43 8.85 17.52
C SER A 390 -49.84 10.30 17.24
N TYR A 391 -51.13 10.49 17.08
CA TYR A 391 -51.71 11.82 16.85
C TYR A 391 -51.96 12.52 18.16
N LYS A 392 -51.54 13.78 18.27
CA LYS A 392 -51.77 14.69 19.40
C LYS A 392 -52.51 15.90 18.92
N GLU A 393 -53.07 16.70 19.84
CA GLU A 393 -53.82 17.93 19.50
C GLU A 393 -52.99 18.90 18.64
N ASN A 394 -51.66 18.97 18.85
CA ASN A 394 -50.77 19.93 18.20
C ASN A 394 -49.96 19.33 17.04
N GLY A 395 -50.23 18.10 16.61
CA GLY A 395 -49.49 17.46 15.54
C GLY A 395 -49.32 15.94 15.71
N THR A 396 -48.46 15.36 14.89
CA THR A 396 -48.13 13.95 14.95
C THR A 396 -46.83 13.76 15.74
N ARG A 397 -46.91 12.95 16.82
CA ARG A 397 -45.75 12.52 17.58
C ARG A 397 -45.19 11.27 16.94
N LEU A 398 -43.90 11.31 16.59
CA LEU A 398 -43.17 10.26 15.91
C LEU A 398 -41.94 9.85 16.76
N ASP A 399 -41.79 8.55 17.02
CA ASP A 399 -40.55 7.98 17.55
C ASP A 399 -39.87 7.28 16.37
N ALA A 400 -38.75 7.83 15.90
CA ALA A 400 -38.11 7.38 14.68
C ALA A 400 -36.59 7.48 14.74
N LEU A 401 -35.93 6.59 14.01
CA LEU A 401 -34.51 6.69 13.69
C LEU A 401 -34.37 7.53 12.43
N VAL A 402 -33.79 8.72 12.56
CA VAL A 402 -33.73 9.72 11.50
C VAL A 402 -32.28 10.15 11.26
N ASP A 403 -31.96 10.49 10.03
CA ASP A 403 -30.65 11.00 9.64
C ASP A 403 -30.28 12.27 10.47
N ILE A 404 -29.07 12.31 11.01
CA ILE A 404 -28.62 13.40 11.90
C ILE A 404 -28.63 14.74 11.16
N ASP A 405 -28.19 14.79 9.89
CA ASP A 405 -28.20 16.00 9.08
C ASP A 405 -29.64 16.50 8.83
N TYR A 406 -30.58 15.59 8.75
CA TYR A 406 -32.00 15.93 8.62
C TYR A 406 -32.59 16.37 9.96
N LEU A 407 -32.20 15.73 11.07
CA LEU A 407 -32.59 16.13 12.42
C LEU A 407 -32.14 17.56 12.74
N GLU A 408 -30.95 17.96 12.30
CA GLU A 408 -30.51 19.35 12.47
C GLU A 408 -31.40 20.36 11.74
N LYS A 409 -31.88 20.03 10.53
CA LYS A 409 -32.80 20.89 9.76
C LYS A 409 -34.18 21.02 10.41
N ILE A 410 -34.62 19.96 11.10
CA ILE A 410 -35.93 19.88 11.76
C ILE A 410 -35.83 19.98 13.29
N LYS A 411 -34.73 20.51 13.82
CA LYS A 411 -34.41 20.57 15.26
C LYS A 411 -35.54 21.17 16.10
N ARG A 412 -36.29 22.11 15.56
CA ARG A 412 -37.44 22.78 16.22
C ARG A 412 -38.59 21.78 16.57
N TYR A 413 -38.65 20.62 15.96
CA TYR A 413 -39.71 19.61 16.20
C TYR A 413 -39.23 18.47 17.09
N ILE A 414 -37.98 18.48 17.56
CA ILE A 414 -37.44 17.43 18.43
C ILE A 414 -37.92 17.67 19.86
N VAL A 415 -38.56 16.63 20.44
CA VAL A 415 -39.01 16.63 21.83
C VAL A 415 -37.95 15.98 22.73
N SER A 416 -37.33 14.89 22.28
CA SER A 416 -36.19 14.24 22.94
C SER A 416 -35.35 13.46 21.94
N MET A 417 -34.06 13.32 22.21
CA MET A 417 -33.10 12.50 21.45
C MET A 417 -32.64 11.32 22.31
#